data_5670d7e9b212fcce0308fed6f5d27611
#
_entry.id   5670d7e9b212fcce0308fed6f5d27611
#
_cell.length_a   1.000
_cell.length_b   1.000
_cell.length_c   1.000
_cell.angle_alpha   90.00
_cell.angle_beta   90.00
_cell.angle_gamma   90.00
#
_symmetry.space_group_name_H-M   'P 1'
#
loop_
_entity.id
_entity.type
_entity.pdbx_description
1 polymer ?
#
loop_
_entity_poly.entity_id
_entity_poly.type
_entity_poly.pdbx_seq_one_letter_code
_entity_poly.pdbx_strand_id
1 'polypeptide(L)'
;MTPFWKPMPYYSLREKEALTLFKKSNLSSSIAAIKIYILICLPSNLDENGNYCASLTYDQITKYASLSRKLVSNGLKKLYELELLNFEGDKKKKYYLMGVKRTGKVFLETRFKSSQGYWAKLPFAGFVDSAGRITAFESMSNRSPVELNSLKLFIYLLSIRAKDQVSISVTLSKIRSKLDISFQDIMIAIGFMQSIGMLYKVNLGVNTISNYDAAFSINFLVCGWESLEWKPTYLSHDEWKNKMLAKMFPEK
;
A
#
# COMPACT_ATOMS: atom_id res chain seq x y z
N MET A 1 -18.77 8.27 -8.07
CA MET A 1 -18.40 6.85 -7.94
C MET A 1 -17.07 6.75 -7.23
N THR A 2 -17.01 6.13 -6.05
CA THR A 2 -15.77 5.97 -5.29
C THR A 2 -14.86 5.00 -6.03
N PRO A 3 -13.60 5.34 -6.34
CA PRO A 3 -12.71 4.44 -7.07
C PRO A 3 -12.42 3.19 -6.23
N PHE A 4 -12.35 2.05 -6.87
CA PHE A 4 -12.05 0.77 -6.21
C PHE A 4 -10.63 0.73 -5.64
N TRP A 5 -9.74 1.51 -6.24
CA TRP A 5 -8.33 1.59 -5.88
C TRP A 5 -7.75 2.97 -6.22
N LYS A 6 -6.64 3.29 -5.60
CA LYS A 6 -5.82 4.47 -5.89
C LYS A 6 -4.40 4.04 -6.27
N PRO A 7 -3.71 4.80 -7.14
CA PRO A 7 -2.34 4.48 -7.47
C PRO A 7 -1.39 4.79 -6.31
N MET A 8 -0.49 3.86 -6.02
CA MET A 8 0.57 4.00 -5.03
C MET A 8 1.91 3.77 -5.73
N PRO A 9 2.74 4.80 -5.93
CA PRO A 9 4.08 4.64 -6.48
C PRO A 9 4.94 3.76 -5.56
N TYR A 10 5.67 2.79 -6.13
CA TYR A 10 6.46 1.87 -5.30
C TYR A 10 7.93 1.75 -5.69
N TYR A 11 8.40 2.44 -6.73
CA TYR A 11 9.77 2.27 -7.20
C TYR A 11 10.80 2.49 -6.09
N SER A 12 10.78 3.64 -5.44
CA SER A 12 11.72 3.95 -4.35
C SER A 12 11.53 3.03 -3.15
N LEU A 13 10.28 2.61 -2.86
CA LEU A 13 9.98 1.69 -1.75
C LEU A 13 10.55 0.28 -1.98
N ARG A 14 10.41 -0.26 -3.17
CA ARG A 14 10.78 -1.64 -3.51
C ARG A 14 12.12 -1.76 -4.21
N GLU A 15 12.34 -1.01 -5.29
CA GLU A 15 13.53 -1.16 -6.14
C GLU A 15 14.76 -0.45 -5.55
N LYS A 16 14.57 0.70 -4.87
CA LYS A 16 15.62 1.36 -4.08
C LYS A 16 15.66 0.89 -2.62
N GLU A 17 14.89 -0.14 -2.28
CA GLU A 17 14.85 -0.76 -0.96
C GLU A 17 14.54 0.19 0.19
N ALA A 18 13.83 1.32 -0.07
CA ALA A 18 13.50 2.28 0.98
C ALA A 18 12.67 1.65 2.13
N LEU A 19 11.96 0.52 1.88
CA LEU A 19 11.28 -0.22 2.94
C LEU A 19 12.24 -0.74 4.02
N THR A 20 13.51 -1.02 3.70
CA THR A 20 14.51 -1.45 4.69
C THR A 20 15.03 -0.29 5.55
N LEU A 21 14.88 0.96 5.07
CA LEU A 21 15.30 2.17 5.78
C LEU A 21 14.28 2.59 6.87
N PHE A 22 13.09 2.00 6.89
CA PHE A 22 12.17 2.10 8.01
C PHE A 22 12.60 1.13 9.12
N LYS A 23 13.43 1.62 10.05
CA LYS A 23 14.11 0.81 11.06
C LYS A 23 13.40 0.79 12.41
N LYS A 24 13.63 -0.29 13.18
CA LYS A 24 13.15 -0.43 14.56
C LYS A 24 13.76 0.64 15.49
N SER A 25 14.96 1.15 15.21
CA SER A 25 15.59 2.23 16.00
C SER A 25 14.78 3.54 16.02
N ASN A 26 14.02 3.81 14.96
CA ASN A 26 13.13 4.97 14.82
C ASN A 26 11.67 4.50 14.63
N LEU A 27 11.24 3.56 15.44
CA LEU A 27 10.04 2.76 15.27
C LEU A 27 8.79 3.60 15.03
N SER A 28 8.41 4.44 15.98
CA SER A 28 7.17 5.24 15.88
C SER A 28 7.18 6.21 14.69
N SER A 29 8.33 6.81 14.38
CA SER A 29 8.48 7.68 13.20
C SER A 29 8.41 6.90 11.90
N SER A 30 8.92 5.67 11.86
CA SER A 30 8.84 4.77 10.71
C SER A 30 7.41 4.30 10.46
N ILE A 31 6.68 3.91 11.51
CA ILE A 31 5.25 3.57 11.43
C ILE A 31 4.44 4.77 10.94
N ALA A 32 4.67 5.95 11.55
CA ALA A 32 3.98 7.18 11.16
C ALA A 32 4.22 7.53 9.69
N ALA A 33 5.46 7.43 9.22
CA ALA A 33 5.80 7.70 7.83
C ALA A 33 5.03 6.80 6.85
N ILE A 34 5.01 5.48 7.09
CA ILE A 34 4.29 4.55 6.22
C ILE A 34 2.78 4.79 6.26
N LYS A 35 2.19 5.01 7.45
CA LYS A 35 0.75 5.35 7.59
C LYS A 35 0.40 6.62 6.82
N ILE A 36 1.23 7.67 6.93
CA ILE A 36 1.03 8.93 6.21
C ILE A 36 1.18 8.73 4.70
N TYR A 37 2.15 7.94 4.25
CA TYR A 37 2.31 7.65 2.83
C TYR A 37 1.07 6.98 2.23
N ILE A 38 0.56 5.94 2.88
CA ILE A 38 -0.68 5.27 2.49
C ILE A 38 -1.85 6.25 2.50
N LEU A 39 -1.98 7.04 3.58
CA LEU A 39 -3.06 8.02 3.72
C LEU A 39 -3.01 9.07 2.60
N ILE A 40 -1.85 9.56 2.18
CA ILE A 40 -1.72 10.55 1.10
C ILE A 40 -2.07 9.93 -0.26
N CYS A 41 -1.75 8.66 -0.50
CA CYS A 41 -2.13 7.98 -1.74
C CYS A 41 -3.65 7.90 -1.94
N LEU A 42 -4.43 7.71 -0.87
CA LEU A 42 -5.88 7.46 -0.96
C LEU A 42 -6.69 8.66 -1.50
N PRO A 43 -6.57 9.90 -1.00
CA PRO A 43 -7.28 11.05 -1.54
C PRO A 43 -6.56 11.70 -2.72
N SER A 44 -5.41 11.17 -3.16
CA SER A 44 -4.63 11.79 -4.23
C SER A 44 -5.42 11.85 -5.54
N ASN A 45 -5.34 13.01 -6.20
CA ASN A 45 -5.93 13.28 -7.50
C ASN A 45 -4.90 13.96 -8.40
N LEU A 46 -5.18 14.01 -9.70
CA LEU A 46 -4.33 14.69 -10.65
C LEU A 46 -4.46 16.21 -10.48
N ASP A 47 -3.34 16.92 -10.47
CA ASP A 47 -3.31 18.37 -10.64
C ASP A 47 -3.38 18.76 -12.12
N GLU A 48 -3.34 20.06 -12.41
CA GLU A 48 -3.37 20.63 -13.77
C GLU A 48 -2.20 20.12 -14.65
N ASN A 49 -1.09 19.76 -14.02
CA ASN A 49 0.11 19.23 -14.69
C ASN A 49 0.11 17.69 -14.80
N GLY A 50 -0.96 17.03 -14.34
CA GLY A 50 -1.10 15.58 -14.34
C GLY A 50 -0.28 14.86 -13.25
N ASN A 51 0.15 15.58 -12.19
CA ASN A 51 0.84 14.97 -11.06
C ASN A 51 -0.17 14.53 -10.00
N TYR A 52 0.06 13.38 -9.37
CA TYR A 52 -0.75 12.93 -8.24
C TYR A 52 -0.37 13.69 -6.97
N CYS A 53 -1.35 14.32 -6.37
CA CYS A 53 -1.19 15.09 -5.14
C CYS A 53 -2.44 15.03 -4.25
N ALA A 54 -2.26 15.30 -2.98
CA ALA A 54 -3.33 15.44 -2.00
C ALA A 54 -3.14 16.70 -1.16
N SER A 55 -4.24 17.38 -0.84
CA SER A 55 -4.25 18.52 0.08
C SER A 55 -4.86 18.06 1.40
N LEU A 56 -4.03 17.89 2.41
CA LEU A 56 -4.43 17.48 3.75
C LEU A 56 -3.88 18.44 4.79
N THR A 57 -4.70 18.80 5.76
CA THR A 57 -4.24 19.53 6.93
C THR A 57 -3.57 18.60 7.94
N TYR A 58 -2.76 19.14 8.85
CA TYR A 58 -2.19 18.36 9.94
C TYR A 58 -3.26 17.67 10.80
N ASP A 59 -4.39 18.33 11.04
CA ASP A 59 -5.49 17.76 11.81
C ASP A 59 -6.16 16.58 11.09
N GLN A 60 -6.30 16.67 9.77
CA GLN A 60 -6.79 15.56 8.96
C GLN A 60 -5.83 14.37 9.00
N ILE A 61 -4.51 14.62 8.84
CA ILE A 61 -3.52 13.54 8.94
C ILE A 61 -3.53 12.92 10.34
N THR A 62 -3.56 13.73 11.40
CA THR A 62 -3.65 13.27 12.79
C THR A 62 -4.86 12.36 12.98
N LYS A 63 -6.03 12.80 12.52
CA LYS A 63 -7.30 12.07 12.65
C LYS A 63 -7.28 10.77 11.86
N TYR A 64 -7.01 10.82 10.55
CA TYR A 64 -7.17 9.66 9.66
C TYR A 64 -6.04 8.63 9.76
N ALA A 65 -4.83 9.05 10.14
CA ALA A 65 -3.72 8.13 10.38
C ALA A 65 -3.63 7.67 11.83
N SER A 66 -4.49 8.17 12.74
CA SER A 66 -4.45 7.90 14.19
C SER A 66 -3.06 8.14 14.76
N LEU A 67 -2.55 9.38 14.57
CA LEU A 67 -1.21 9.80 14.96
C LEU A 67 -1.27 11.07 15.80
N SER A 68 -0.33 11.26 16.73
CA SER A 68 -0.11 12.56 17.36
C SER A 68 0.51 13.57 16.39
N ARG A 69 0.34 14.88 16.60
CA ARG A 69 0.96 15.93 15.78
C ARG A 69 2.49 15.78 15.68
N LYS A 70 3.16 15.37 16.78
CA LYS A 70 4.60 15.10 16.80
C LYS A 70 4.97 13.96 15.85
N LEU A 71 4.20 12.86 15.85
CA LEU A 71 4.41 11.74 14.95
C LEU A 71 4.12 12.10 13.49
N VAL A 72 3.12 12.94 13.23
CA VAL A 72 2.87 13.48 11.88
C VAL A 72 4.09 14.26 11.37
N SER A 73 4.63 15.17 12.20
CA SER A 73 5.83 15.93 11.83
C SER A 73 7.03 15.02 11.52
N ASN A 74 7.31 14.07 12.41
CA ASN A 74 8.42 13.14 12.24
C ASN A 74 8.23 12.21 11.04
N GLY A 75 7.01 11.73 10.82
CA GLY A 75 6.69 10.87 9.67
C GLY A 75 6.83 11.60 8.34
N LEU A 76 6.31 12.82 8.23
CA LEU A 76 6.48 13.67 7.05
C LEU A 76 7.96 13.97 6.78
N LYS A 77 8.73 14.37 7.81
CA LYS A 77 10.17 14.60 7.67
C LYS A 77 10.87 13.38 7.08
N LYS A 78 10.58 12.19 7.62
CA LYS A 78 11.15 10.94 7.12
C LYS A 78 10.77 10.65 5.66
N LEU A 79 9.53 10.93 5.25
CA LEU A 79 9.10 10.73 3.86
C LEU A 79 9.80 11.70 2.89
N TYR A 80 10.10 12.91 3.32
CA TYR A 80 10.90 13.86 2.53
C TYR A 80 12.35 13.44 2.42
N GLU A 81 12.97 13.01 3.52
CA GLU A 81 14.35 12.48 3.54
C GLU A 81 14.52 11.25 2.64
N LEU A 82 13.47 10.44 2.47
CA LEU A 82 13.44 9.28 1.59
C LEU A 82 12.94 9.60 0.17
N GLU A 83 12.70 10.87 -0.15
CA GLU A 83 12.20 11.32 -1.45
C GLU A 83 10.91 10.60 -1.92
N LEU A 84 10.07 10.20 -0.97
CA LEU A 84 8.77 9.56 -1.25
C LEU A 84 7.66 10.58 -1.44
N LEU A 85 7.82 11.77 -0.85
CA LEU A 85 6.92 12.91 -0.96
C LEU A 85 7.68 14.20 -1.22
N ASN A 86 7.00 15.11 -1.91
CA ASN A 86 7.36 16.53 -1.97
C ASN A 86 6.13 17.37 -1.57
N PHE A 87 6.29 18.64 -1.25
CA PHE A 87 5.16 19.50 -0.89
C PHE A 87 5.35 20.92 -1.42
N GLU A 88 4.23 21.61 -1.58
CA GLU A 88 4.14 23.01 -1.89
C GLU A 88 3.12 23.71 -0.96
N GLY A 89 3.32 25.01 -0.77
CA GLY A 89 2.45 25.89 0.03
C GLY A 89 2.80 25.89 1.52
N ASP A 90 2.53 27.04 2.17
CA ASP A 90 2.87 27.27 3.58
C ASP A 90 1.72 26.89 4.52
N LYS A 91 0.54 27.51 4.33
CA LYS A 91 -0.62 27.32 5.21
C LYS A 91 -1.41 26.06 4.89
N LYS A 92 -1.66 25.79 3.62
CA LYS A 92 -2.35 24.59 3.13
C LYS A 92 -1.39 23.80 2.25
N LYS A 93 -0.76 22.81 2.82
CA LYS A 93 0.23 22.00 2.11
C LYS A 93 -0.42 21.08 1.10
N LYS A 94 0.12 21.08 -0.11
CA LYS A 94 -0.19 20.15 -1.18
C LYS A 94 0.96 19.16 -1.27
N TYR A 95 0.67 17.91 -0.96
CA TYR A 95 1.65 16.82 -0.93
C TYR A 95 1.65 16.12 -2.28
N TYR A 96 2.79 16.03 -2.92
CA TYR A 96 3.00 15.34 -4.19
C TYR A 96 3.62 13.97 -3.94
N LEU A 97 3.03 12.94 -4.53
CA LEU A 97 3.65 11.63 -4.57
C LEU A 97 4.85 11.68 -5.51
N MET A 98 5.94 11.04 -5.10
CA MET A 98 7.14 10.93 -5.94
C MET A 98 7.14 9.59 -6.68
N GLY A 99 7.53 9.63 -7.93
CA GLY A 99 7.65 8.48 -8.81
C GLY A 99 8.92 8.58 -9.65
N VAL A 100 9.03 7.74 -10.67
CA VAL A 100 10.19 7.71 -11.55
C VAL A 100 9.78 7.79 -13.00
N LYS A 101 10.55 8.56 -13.76
CA LYS A 101 10.50 8.58 -15.22
C LYS A 101 11.71 7.83 -15.77
N ARG A 102 11.47 6.81 -16.56
CA ARG A 102 12.54 6.11 -17.27
C ARG A 102 12.94 6.88 -18.52
N THR A 103 14.22 7.21 -18.65
CA THR A 103 14.80 7.82 -19.84
C THR A 103 15.96 6.96 -20.29
N GLY A 104 15.71 6.07 -21.26
CA GLY A 104 16.69 5.05 -21.65
C GLY A 104 16.98 4.06 -20.52
N LYS A 105 18.24 4.04 -20.04
CA LYS A 105 18.68 3.21 -18.90
C LYS A 105 18.64 3.94 -17.56
N VAL A 106 18.31 5.25 -17.54
CA VAL A 106 18.33 6.08 -16.34
C VAL A 106 16.93 6.23 -15.78
N PHE A 107 16.82 6.18 -14.46
CA PHE A 107 15.59 6.47 -13.71
C PHE A 107 15.74 7.82 -13.00
N LEU A 108 14.90 8.78 -13.39
CA LEU A 108 14.87 10.12 -12.81
C LEU A 108 13.69 10.22 -11.85
N GLU A 109 13.94 10.63 -10.62
CA GLU A 109 12.89 10.93 -9.65
C GLU A 109 12.15 12.19 -10.05
N THR A 110 10.84 12.08 -10.10
CA THR A 110 9.94 13.17 -10.50
C THR A 110 8.64 13.06 -9.72
N ARG A 111 7.81 14.10 -9.75
CA ARG A 111 6.42 13.97 -9.30
C ARG A 111 5.72 12.87 -10.08
N PHE A 112 5.00 12.02 -9.37
CA PHE A 112 4.33 10.86 -9.96
C PHE A 112 3.19 11.28 -10.87
N LYS A 113 3.18 10.70 -12.09
CA LYS A 113 2.13 10.86 -13.11
C LYS A 113 1.54 9.50 -13.47
N SER A 114 0.28 9.47 -13.90
CA SER A 114 -0.41 8.22 -14.31
C SER A 114 0.26 7.50 -15.49
N SER A 115 0.97 8.24 -16.35
CA SER A 115 1.72 7.69 -17.48
C SER A 115 3.02 7.00 -17.08
N GLN A 116 3.47 7.13 -15.84
CA GLN A 116 4.67 6.47 -15.33
C GLN A 116 4.35 5.03 -14.91
N GLY A 117 5.35 4.14 -15.04
CA GLY A 117 5.29 2.80 -14.47
C GLY A 117 5.55 2.76 -12.97
N TYR A 118 5.74 1.54 -12.42
CA TYR A 118 6.14 1.29 -11.05
C TYR A 118 5.17 1.83 -9.98
N TRP A 119 3.88 1.62 -10.20
CA TRP A 119 2.84 1.89 -9.23
C TRP A 119 1.94 0.67 -9.01
N ALA A 120 1.41 0.54 -7.81
CA ALA A 120 0.50 -0.51 -7.40
C ALA A 120 -0.91 0.06 -7.20
N LYS A 121 -1.91 -0.80 -7.31
CA LYS A 121 -3.29 -0.48 -6.95
C LYS A 121 -3.44 -0.61 -5.43
N LEU A 122 -3.48 0.51 -4.71
CA LEU A 122 -3.83 0.53 -3.29
C LEU A 122 -5.35 0.37 -3.16
N PRO A 123 -5.87 -0.63 -2.42
CA PRO A 123 -7.31 -0.78 -2.25
C PRO A 123 -7.90 0.45 -1.55
N PHE A 124 -9.04 0.91 -2.03
CA PHE A 124 -9.84 1.96 -1.40
C PHE A 124 -11.10 1.37 -0.77
N ALA A 125 -11.90 0.67 -1.57
CA ALA A 125 -13.08 -0.03 -1.08
C ALA A 125 -12.67 -1.17 -0.12
N GLY A 126 -13.33 -1.26 1.03
CA GLY A 126 -13.02 -2.25 2.06
C GLY A 126 -11.80 -1.93 2.94
N PHE A 127 -10.98 -0.94 2.55
CA PHE A 127 -9.85 -0.47 3.35
C PHE A 127 -10.17 0.85 4.08
N VAL A 128 -10.98 1.69 3.45
CA VAL A 128 -11.46 2.97 3.99
C VAL A 128 -12.94 2.85 4.29
N ASP A 129 -13.36 3.23 5.49
CA ASP A 129 -14.76 3.23 5.90
C ASP A 129 -15.57 4.39 5.27
N SER A 130 -16.87 4.42 5.49
CA SER A 130 -17.75 5.48 4.98
C SER A 130 -17.43 6.88 5.52
N ALA A 131 -16.73 6.97 6.66
CA ALA A 131 -16.27 8.22 7.25
C ALA A 131 -14.86 8.65 6.77
N GLY A 132 -14.27 7.91 5.83
CA GLY A 132 -12.93 8.18 5.28
C GLY A 132 -11.79 7.74 6.20
N ARG A 133 -12.04 6.88 7.20
CA ARG A 133 -11.03 6.40 8.15
C ARG A 133 -10.48 5.05 7.69
N ILE A 134 -9.24 4.79 8.06
CA ILE A 134 -8.59 3.49 7.86
C ILE A 134 -8.63 2.77 9.20
N THR A 135 -9.64 1.89 9.38
CA THR A 135 -9.91 1.20 10.66
C THR A 135 -8.70 0.42 11.17
N ALA A 136 -7.94 -0.19 10.26
CA ALA A 136 -6.68 -0.85 10.60
C ALA A 136 -5.67 0.08 11.31
N PHE A 137 -5.66 1.38 11.01
CA PHE A 137 -4.76 2.33 11.65
C PHE A 137 -5.17 2.70 13.07
N GLU A 138 -6.47 2.67 13.37
CA GLU A 138 -6.99 2.90 14.72
C GLU A 138 -6.59 1.78 15.67
N SER A 139 -6.42 0.56 15.16
CA SER A 139 -5.99 -0.62 15.95
C SER A 139 -4.49 -0.65 16.24
N MET A 140 -3.70 0.31 15.70
CA MET A 140 -2.25 0.37 15.89
C MET A 140 -1.86 1.32 17.01
N SER A 141 -1.00 0.87 17.92
CA SER A 141 -0.43 1.68 19.02
C SER A 141 0.65 2.68 18.56
N ASN A 142 1.20 2.47 17.37
CA ASN A 142 2.34 3.18 16.78
C ASN A 142 3.67 2.96 17.55
N ARG A 143 3.82 1.86 18.27
CA ARG A 143 4.96 1.55 19.15
C ARG A 143 5.50 0.13 19.01
N SER A 144 4.82 -0.74 18.25
CA SER A 144 5.18 -2.15 18.13
C SER A 144 6.00 -2.43 16.88
N PRO A 145 7.11 -3.20 16.96
CA PRO A 145 7.82 -3.70 15.79
C PRO A 145 6.92 -4.51 14.83
N VAL A 146 5.92 -5.19 15.39
CA VAL A 146 4.93 -5.95 14.60
C VAL A 146 4.15 -5.03 13.66
N GLU A 147 3.73 -3.86 14.14
CA GLU A 147 3.02 -2.87 13.32
C GLU A 147 3.90 -2.37 12.16
N LEU A 148 5.19 -2.08 12.44
CA LEU A 148 6.13 -1.68 11.40
C LEU A 148 6.31 -2.77 10.34
N ASN A 149 6.55 -4.01 10.77
CA ASN A 149 6.74 -5.14 9.88
C ASN A 149 5.48 -5.40 9.04
N SER A 150 4.29 -5.27 9.64
CA SER A 150 3.01 -5.41 8.96
C SER A 150 2.81 -4.35 7.87
N LEU A 151 3.10 -3.09 8.17
CA LEU A 151 2.99 -2.01 7.19
C LEU A 151 4.01 -2.17 6.04
N LYS A 152 5.24 -2.58 6.33
CA LYS A 152 6.26 -2.91 5.32
C LYS A 152 5.78 -4.06 4.43
N LEU A 153 5.28 -5.14 5.04
CA LEU A 153 4.76 -6.31 4.33
C LEU A 153 3.57 -5.93 3.46
N PHE A 154 2.63 -5.13 3.96
CA PHE A 154 1.46 -4.66 3.21
C PHE A 154 1.86 -3.94 1.92
N ILE A 155 2.75 -2.94 2.03
CA ILE A 155 3.24 -2.20 0.85
C ILE A 155 3.97 -3.14 -0.12
N TYR A 156 4.81 -4.03 0.40
CA TYR A 156 5.54 -4.99 -0.42
C TYR A 156 4.59 -5.89 -1.20
N LEU A 157 3.60 -6.47 -0.54
CA LEU A 157 2.59 -7.31 -1.19
C LEU A 157 1.86 -6.57 -2.31
N LEU A 158 1.40 -5.34 -2.05
CA LEU A 158 0.76 -4.53 -3.09
C LEU A 158 1.69 -4.29 -4.28
N SER A 159 2.97 -4.05 -4.03
CA SER A 159 3.96 -3.73 -5.07
C SER A 159 4.33 -4.90 -5.98
N ILE A 160 4.16 -6.14 -5.51
CA ILE A 160 4.48 -7.36 -6.30
C ILE A 160 3.23 -7.99 -6.94
N ARG A 161 2.05 -7.49 -6.62
CA ARG A 161 0.80 -8.00 -7.17
C ARG A 161 0.73 -7.77 -8.68
N ALA A 162 0.49 -8.82 -9.45
CA ALA A 162 0.22 -8.69 -10.88
C ALA A 162 -1.11 -7.95 -11.11
N LYS A 163 -1.17 -7.15 -12.18
CA LYS A 163 -2.32 -6.25 -12.45
C LYS A 163 -3.66 -6.97 -12.52
N ASP A 164 -3.65 -8.20 -13.03
CA ASP A 164 -4.85 -8.98 -13.34
C ASP A 164 -5.14 -10.08 -12.30
N GLN A 165 -4.28 -10.19 -11.27
CA GLN A 165 -4.47 -11.15 -10.20
C GLN A 165 -5.04 -10.49 -8.95
N VAL A 166 -6.00 -11.18 -8.34
CA VAL A 166 -6.61 -10.77 -7.07
C VAL A 166 -5.72 -11.17 -5.89
N SER A 167 -5.19 -12.38 -5.93
CA SER A 167 -4.27 -12.92 -4.93
C SER A 167 -2.80 -12.65 -5.29
N ILE A 168 -1.96 -12.70 -4.27
CA ILE A 168 -0.52 -12.53 -4.35
C ILE A 168 0.14 -13.80 -3.87
N SER A 169 0.95 -14.44 -4.72
CA SER A 169 1.74 -15.61 -4.33
C SER A 169 3.20 -15.22 -4.18
N VAL A 170 3.79 -15.49 -3.03
CA VAL A 170 5.20 -15.18 -2.75
C VAL A 170 5.79 -16.13 -1.71
N THR A 171 7.06 -16.46 -1.84
CA THR A 171 7.78 -17.30 -0.86
C THR A 171 8.22 -16.49 0.35
N LEU A 172 8.25 -17.13 1.52
CA LEU A 172 8.78 -16.51 2.76
C LEU A 172 10.23 -16.03 2.61
N SER A 173 11.04 -16.80 1.91
CA SER A 173 12.44 -16.44 1.64
C SER A 173 12.55 -15.11 0.88
N LYS A 174 11.67 -14.89 -0.11
CA LYS A 174 11.64 -13.66 -0.88
C LYS A 174 11.18 -12.46 -0.04
N ILE A 175 10.17 -12.66 0.82
CA ILE A 175 9.73 -11.62 1.77
C ILE A 175 10.87 -11.26 2.71
N ARG A 176 11.51 -12.26 3.33
CA ARG A 176 12.66 -12.08 4.22
C ARG A 176 13.77 -11.27 3.57
N SER A 177 14.21 -11.70 2.38
CA SER A 177 15.28 -11.05 1.63
C SER A 177 14.98 -9.58 1.29
N LYS A 178 13.71 -9.27 0.94
CA LYS A 178 13.32 -7.93 0.49
C LYS A 178 12.98 -6.95 1.59
N LEU A 179 12.56 -7.43 2.75
CA LEU A 179 12.14 -6.58 3.86
C LEU A 179 13.15 -6.54 5.02
N ASP A 180 14.16 -7.41 4.98
CA ASP A 180 15.15 -7.58 6.05
C ASP A 180 14.47 -7.85 7.42
N ILE A 181 13.59 -8.86 7.45
CA ILE A 181 12.87 -9.27 8.65
C ILE A 181 12.94 -10.80 8.82
N SER A 182 12.93 -11.29 10.05
CA SER A 182 13.02 -12.72 10.35
C SER A 182 11.76 -13.49 9.93
N PHE A 183 11.86 -14.80 9.73
CA PHE A 183 10.69 -15.64 9.43
C PHE A 183 9.62 -15.55 10.53
N GLN A 184 10.04 -15.54 11.77
CA GLN A 184 9.13 -15.40 12.92
C GLN A 184 8.41 -14.05 12.88
N ASP A 185 9.12 -12.95 12.64
CA ASP A 185 8.53 -11.61 12.51
C ASP A 185 7.53 -11.54 11.34
N ILE A 186 7.81 -12.24 10.21
CA ILE A 186 6.87 -12.32 9.08
C ILE A 186 5.57 -13.01 9.52
N MET A 187 5.65 -14.15 10.19
CA MET A 187 4.46 -14.90 10.62
C MET A 187 3.63 -14.10 11.63
N ILE A 188 4.29 -13.42 12.58
CA ILE A 188 3.62 -12.54 13.55
C ILE A 188 2.96 -11.36 12.83
N ALA A 189 3.64 -10.74 11.86
CA ALA A 189 3.08 -9.64 11.07
C ALA A 189 1.86 -10.07 10.25
N ILE A 190 1.88 -11.27 9.65
CA ILE A 190 0.73 -11.83 8.93
C ILE A 190 -0.47 -11.99 9.86
N GLY A 191 -0.29 -12.62 11.02
CA GLY A 191 -1.36 -12.79 12.01
C GLY A 191 -1.93 -11.46 12.49
N PHE A 192 -1.08 -10.48 12.76
CA PHE A 192 -1.51 -9.13 13.12
C PHE A 192 -2.28 -8.44 11.98
N MET A 193 -1.81 -8.52 10.73
CA MET A 193 -2.52 -7.95 9.59
C MET A 193 -3.91 -8.56 9.38
N GLN A 194 -4.07 -9.87 9.65
CA GLN A 194 -5.38 -10.53 9.61
C GLN A 194 -6.28 -10.01 10.75
N SER A 195 -5.75 -9.88 11.96
CA SER A 195 -6.53 -9.43 13.12
C SER A 195 -7.05 -7.99 12.98
N ILE A 196 -6.33 -7.11 12.28
CA ILE A 196 -6.73 -5.71 12.05
C ILE A 196 -7.39 -5.48 10.68
N GLY A 197 -7.68 -6.54 9.93
CA GLY A 197 -8.41 -6.46 8.65
C GLY A 197 -7.60 -5.92 7.46
N MET A 198 -6.27 -5.94 7.51
CA MET A 198 -5.43 -5.58 6.35
C MET A 198 -5.27 -6.76 5.36
N LEU A 199 -5.40 -7.99 5.83
CA LEU A 199 -5.44 -9.19 5.02
C LEU A 199 -6.79 -9.89 5.21
N TYR A 200 -7.46 -10.19 4.11
CA TYR A 200 -8.72 -10.93 4.12
C TYR A 200 -8.50 -12.43 4.26
N LYS A 201 -7.56 -12.99 3.50
CA LYS A 201 -7.28 -14.42 3.48
C LYS A 201 -5.79 -14.69 3.26
N VAL A 202 -5.30 -15.71 3.94
CA VAL A 202 -3.93 -16.22 3.79
C VAL A 202 -3.99 -17.73 3.67
N ASN A 203 -3.44 -18.28 2.59
CA ASN A 203 -3.35 -19.72 2.37
C ASN A 203 -1.90 -20.12 2.17
N LEU A 204 -1.48 -21.20 2.82
CA LEU A 204 -0.22 -21.84 2.53
C LEU A 204 -0.38 -22.66 1.24
N GLY A 205 0.42 -22.34 0.23
CA GLY A 205 0.49 -23.07 -1.02
C GLY A 205 1.75 -23.92 -1.05
N VAL A 206 1.62 -25.17 -1.47
CA VAL A 206 2.78 -26.01 -1.81
C VAL A 206 2.96 -25.90 -3.32
N ASN A 207 4.04 -25.25 -3.76
CA ASN A 207 4.42 -25.28 -5.18
C ASN A 207 5.10 -26.61 -5.49
N THR A 208 4.38 -27.49 -6.16
CA THR A 208 4.87 -28.83 -6.60
C THR A 208 5.71 -28.78 -7.89
N ILE A 209 6.21 -27.61 -8.29
CA ILE A 209 6.95 -27.45 -9.56
C ILE A 209 8.47 -27.53 -9.36
N SER A 210 8.98 -28.51 -8.76
CA SER A 210 10.29 -29.16 -8.99
C SER A 210 10.74 -29.97 -7.78
N ASN A 211 11.31 -31.09 -8.03
CA ASN A 211 11.68 -32.12 -7.03
C ASN A 211 12.82 -31.74 -6.06
N TYR A 212 13.29 -30.50 -5.97
CA TYR A 212 14.47 -30.15 -5.16
C TYR A 212 14.34 -28.98 -4.21
N ASP A 213 13.35 -28.10 -4.37
CA ASP A 213 13.08 -27.02 -3.40
C ASP A 213 11.57 -26.80 -3.30
N ALA A 214 10.94 -27.47 -2.35
CA ALA A 214 9.58 -27.16 -1.93
C ALA A 214 9.57 -25.79 -1.25
N ALA A 215 9.69 -24.71 -2.05
CA ALA A 215 9.57 -23.36 -1.57
C ALA A 215 8.12 -23.14 -1.18
N PHE A 216 7.83 -23.15 0.12
CA PHE A 216 6.52 -22.81 0.63
C PHE A 216 6.16 -21.40 0.17
N SER A 217 5.18 -21.33 -0.73
CA SER A 217 4.58 -20.06 -1.11
C SER A 217 3.38 -19.77 -0.22
N ILE A 218 3.20 -18.50 0.10
CA ILE A 218 2.01 -18.01 0.78
C ILE A 218 1.19 -17.22 -0.22
N ASN A 219 -0.10 -17.53 -0.29
CA ASN A 219 -1.07 -16.79 -1.08
C ASN A 219 -1.80 -15.82 -0.18
N PHE A 220 -1.73 -14.54 -0.52
CA PHE A 220 -2.34 -13.44 0.21
C PHE A 220 -3.49 -12.86 -0.59
N LEU A 221 -4.61 -12.61 0.08
CA LEU A 221 -5.69 -11.76 -0.41
C LEU A 221 -5.78 -10.55 0.51
N VAL A 222 -5.45 -9.40 -0.02
CA VAL A 222 -5.49 -8.12 0.71
C VAL A 222 -6.94 -7.65 0.85
N CYS A 223 -7.27 -6.96 1.95
CA CYS A 223 -8.59 -6.36 2.16
C CYS A 223 -9.00 -5.46 0.98
N GLY A 224 -10.30 -5.37 0.71
CA GLY A 224 -10.84 -4.61 -0.42
C GLY A 224 -10.71 -5.30 -1.79
N TRP A 225 -9.99 -6.42 -1.87
CA TRP A 225 -9.87 -7.23 -3.08
C TRP A 225 -10.74 -8.49 -3.05
N GLU A 226 -11.35 -8.82 -1.93
CA GLU A 226 -12.23 -9.97 -1.75
C GLU A 226 -13.41 -9.99 -2.72
N SER A 227 -13.95 -8.82 -3.03
CA SER A 227 -15.04 -8.69 -4.01
C SER A 227 -14.62 -9.02 -5.45
N LEU A 228 -13.31 -9.07 -5.71
CA LEU A 228 -12.74 -9.42 -7.00
C LEU A 228 -12.46 -10.91 -7.15
N GLU A 229 -12.46 -11.68 -6.05
CA GLU A 229 -12.23 -13.13 -6.05
C GLU A 229 -13.27 -13.89 -6.88
N TRP A 230 -14.43 -13.27 -7.11
CA TRP A 230 -15.56 -13.83 -7.87
C TRP A 230 -15.56 -13.48 -9.36
N LYS A 231 -14.42 -13.03 -9.91
CA LYS A 231 -14.33 -12.78 -11.34
C LYS A 231 -14.33 -14.12 -12.09
N PRO A 232 -15.40 -14.48 -12.82
CA PRO A 232 -15.35 -15.65 -13.69
C PRO A 232 -14.23 -15.41 -14.72
N THR A 233 -13.40 -16.43 -14.93
CA THR A 233 -12.19 -16.37 -15.78
C THR A 233 -12.45 -15.99 -17.24
N TYR A 234 -13.71 -15.86 -17.65
CA TYR A 234 -14.13 -15.65 -19.03
C TYR A 234 -14.91 -14.37 -19.30
N LEU A 235 -15.11 -13.50 -18.32
CA LEU A 235 -15.75 -12.20 -18.57
C LEU A 235 -14.70 -11.19 -18.98
N SER A 236 -14.98 -10.43 -20.03
CA SER A 236 -14.19 -9.25 -20.39
C SER A 236 -14.21 -8.24 -19.24
N HIS A 237 -13.22 -7.35 -19.22
CA HIS A 237 -13.14 -6.30 -18.19
C HIS A 237 -14.44 -5.47 -18.11
N ASP A 238 -15.05 -5.18 -19.24
CA ASP A 238 -16.26 -4.37 -19.31
C ASP A 238 -17.51 -5.14 -18.89
N GLU A 239 -17.63 -6.41 -19.24
CA GLU A 239 -18.72 -7.28 -18.77
C GLU A 239 -18.66 -7.47 -17.26
N TRP A 240 -17.45 -7.67 -16.72
CA TRP A 240 -17.25 -7.77 -15.26
C TRP A 240 -17.62 -6.45 -14.56
N LYS A 241 -17.18 -5.30 -15.11
CA LYS A 241 -17.51 -3.97 -14.59
C LYS A 241 -19.02 -3.72 -14.58
N ASN A 242 -19.71 -4.06 -15.66
CA ASN A 242 -21.16 -3.90 -15.77
C ASN A 242 -21.91 -4.83 -14.79
N LYS A 243 -21.46 -6.06 -14.61
CA LYS A 243 -22.03 -7.01 -13.66
C LYS A 243 -21.84 -6.58 -12.21
N MET A 244 -20.69 -5.98 -11.89
CA MET A 244 -20.43 -5.39 -10.56
C MET A 244 -21.28 -4.16 -10.33
N LEU A 245 -21.45 -3.28 -11.32
CA LEU A 245 -22.29 -2.10 -11.23
C LEU A 245 -23.76 -2.47 -11.02
N ALA A 246 -24.27 -3.46 -11.76
CA ALA A 246 -25.63 -3.97 -11.59
C ALA A 246 -25.90 -4.60 -10.21
N LYS A 247 -24.85 -5.21 -9.61
CA LYS A 247 -24.94 -5.81 -8.26
C LYS A 247 -24.87 -4.76 -7.16
N MET A 248 -24.12 -3.68 -7.36
CA MET A 248 -23.99 -2.57 -6.40
C MET A 248 -25.19 -1.59 -6.48
N PHE A 249 -25.84 -1.52 -7.64
CA PHE A 249 -27.00 -0.64 -7.88
C PHE A 249 -28.07 -1.46 -8.60
N PRO A 250 -28.81 -2.33 -7.90
CA PRO A 250 -29.96 -3.01 -8.50
C PRO A 250 -30.96 -1.96 -8.95
N GLU A 251 -31.33 -2.01 -10.23
CA GLU A 251 -32.45 -1.20 -10.73
C GLU A 251 -33.69 -1.53 -9.89
N LYS A 252 -34.35 -0.47 -9.42
CA LYS A 252 -35.59 -0.58 -8.63
C LYS A 252 -36.74 -0.93 -9.52
#